data_3c3889774295bef885d4d0305fa64945
#
_entry.id   3c3889774295bef885d4d0305fa64945
#
_cell.length_a   1.000
_cell.length_b   1.000
_cell.length_c   1.000
_cell.angle_alpha   90.00
_cell.angle_beta   90.00
_cell.angle_gamma   90.00
#
_symmetry.space_group_name_H-M   'P 1'
#
loop_
_entity.id
_entity.type
_entity.pdbx_description
1 polymer ?
#
loop_
_entity_poly.entity_id
_entity_poly.type
_entity_poly.pdbx_seq_one_letter_code
_entity_poly.pdbx_strand_id
1 'polypeptide(L)'
;HVIGVDTDPQALEASRENARRNGVDDSKLDLFLPDDEPETKADIMLANILAQPLIGLAPHLASRTRSGGDLVLSGILSNQAREVMAAYEPWFVMDEPEQREEWIRLTGRRNDR
;
A
#
# COMPACT_ATOMS: atom_id res chain seq x y z
N HIS A 1 10.56 0.93 11.09
CA HIS A 1 10.68 -0.40 10.45
C HIS A 1 9.73 -0.54 9.27
N VAL A 2 10.19 -1.08 8.17
CA VAL A 2 9.41 -1.21 6.93
C VAL A 2 9.31 -2.67 6.52
N ILE A 3 8.10 -3.07 6.15
CA ILE A 3 7.84 -4.39 5.57
C ILE A 3 7.43 -4.17 4.12
N GLY A 4 8.13 -4.79 3.18
CA GLY A 4 7.79 -4.76 1.77
C GLY A 4 7.35 -6.13 1.28
N VAL A 5 6.33 -6.14 0.43
CA VAL A 5 5.77 -7.38 -0.14
C VAL A 5 5.66 -7.23 -1.65
N ASP A 6 6.12 -8.21 -2.39
CA ASP A 6 6.01 -8.24 -3.84
C ASP A 6 5.90 -9.69 -4.32
N THR A 7 5.18 -9.89 -5.41
CA THR A 7 5.03 -11.21 -6.03
C THR A 7 6.27 -11.65 -6.80
N ASP A 8 7.13 -10.70 -7.17
CA ASP A 8 8.34 -10.94 -7.99
C ASP A 8 9.57 -11.00 -7.10
N PRO A 9 10.26 -12.16 -6.98
CA PRO A 9 11.50 -12.25 -6.21
C PRO A 9 12.59 -11.28 -6.67
N GLN A 10 12.64 -10.97 -7.97
CA GLN A 10 13.61 -10.01 -8.49
C GLN A 10 13.34 -8.60 -8.02
N ALA A 11 12.06 -8.22 -7.88
CA ALA A 11 11.68 -6.93 -7.33
C ALA A 11 12.09 -6.81 -5.86
N LEU A 12 11.96 -7.88 -5.09
CA LEU A 12 12.42 -7.90 -3.69
C LEU A 12 13.93 -7.72 -3.60
N GLU A 13 14.68 -8.40 -4.46
CA GLU A 13 16.13 -8.27 -4.51
C GLU A 13 16.55 -6.86 -4.89
N ALA A 14 15.90 -6.26 -5.89
CA ALA A 14 16.15 -4.88 -6.30
C ALA A 14 15.83 -3.90 -5.17
N SER A 15 14.75 -4.13 -4.43
CA SER A 15 14.38 -3.29 -3.27
C SER A 15 15.45 -3.36 -2.19
N ARG A 16 15.99 -4.53 -1.92
CA ARG A 16 17.06 -4.71 -0.93
C ARG A 16 18.31 -3.94 -1.36
N GLU A 17 18.71 -4.07 -2.63
CA GLU A 17 19.85 -3.38 -3.16
C GLU A 17 19.68 -1.86 -3.13
N ASN A 18 18.51 -1.36 -3.52
CA ASN A 18 18.21 0.07 -3.47
C ASN A 18 18.23 0.61 -2.05
N ALA A 19 17.73 -0.15 -1.09
CA ALA A 19 17.77 0.23 0.32
C ALA A 19 19.22 0.39 0.80
N ARG A 20 20.09 -0.56 0.47
CA ARG A 20 21.50 -0.49 0.82
C ARG A 20 22.20 0.72 0.20
N ARG A 21 21.91 1.01 -1.07
CA ARG A 21 22.46 2.19 -1.77
C ARG A 21 22.07 3.50 -1.12
N ASN A 22 20.88 3.52 -0.50
CA ASN A 22 20.35 4.71 0.17
C ASN A 22 20.64 4.75 1.66
N GLY A 23 21.52 3.86 2.13
CA GLY A 23 21.95 3.84 3.53
C GLY A 23 20.92 3.25 4.49
N VAL A 24 19.95 2.52 3.99
CA VAL A 24 18.95 1.85 4.82
C VAL A 24 19.54 0.51 5.30
N ASP A 25 19.66 0.36 6.61
CA ASP A 25 20.18 -0.84 7.25
C ASP A 25 19.21 -2.01 7.00
N ASP A 26 19.75 -3.19 6.73
CA ASP A 26 18.96 -4.41 6.53
C ASP A 26 18.01 -4.69 7.71
N SER A 27 18.38 -4.28 8.92
CA SER A 27 17.51 -4.44 10.10
C SER A 27 16.25 -3.58 10.08
N LYS A 28 16.17 -2.59 9.18
CA LYS A 28 15.04 -1.66 9.08
C LYS A 28 14.05 -2.02 7.99
N LEU A 29 14.39 -2.99 7.15
CA LEU A 29 13.56 -3.39 6.02
C LEU A 29 13.49 -4.92 5.92
N ASP A 30 12.29 -5.46 6.05
CA ASP A 30 12.01 -6.88 5.81
C ASP A 30 11.18 -7.02 4.53
N LEU A 31 11.56 -7.96 3.69
CA LEU A 31 10.94 -8.19 2.38
C LEU A 31 10.39 -9.62 2.32
N PHE A 32 9.18 -9.75 1.80
CA PHE A 32 8.48 -11.03 1.76
C PHE A 32 7.77 -11.24 0.42
N LEU A 33 7.66 -12.50 0.01
CA LEU A 33 6.65 -12.89 -0.97
C LEU A 33 5.28 -12.89 -0.27
N PRO A 34 4.16 -12.76 -1.01
CA PRO A 34 2.84 -12.66 -0.37
C PRO A 34 2.52 -13.81 0.59
N ASP A 35 2.92 -15.04 0.27
CA ASP A 35 2.64 -16.20 1.11
C ASP A 35 3.43 -16.18 2.43
N ASP A 36 4.51 -15.42 2.48
CA ASP A 36 5.38 -15.30 3.65
C ASP A 36 5.12 -14.02 4.44
N GLU A 37 4.14 -13.21 4.02
CA GLU A 37 3.84 -11.94 4.66
C GLU A 37 3.42 -12.15 6.12
N PRO A 38 4.04 -11.41 7.07
CA PRO A 38 3.66 -11.53 8.48
C PRO A 38 2.28 -10.91 8.73
N GLU A 39 1.60 -11.38 9.78
CA GLU A 39 0.28 -10.87 10.16
C GLU A 39 0.34 -9.55 10.94
N THR A 40 1.47 -8.89 10.95
CA THR A 40 1.67 -7.60 11.60
C THR A 40 0.83 -6.52 10.94
N LYS A 41 0.23 -5.65 11.77
CA LYS A 41 -0.53 -4.51 11.26
C LYS A 41 0.37 -3.27 11.14
N ALA A 42 0.25 -2.58 10.01
CA ALA A 42 1.05 -1.40 9.73
C ALA A 42 0.42 -0.13 10.28
N ASP A 43 1.25 0.82 10.68
CA ASP A 43 0.82 2.18 11.03
C ASP A 43 0.49 2.98 9.77
N ILE A 44 1.26 2.74 8.71
CA ILE A 44 1.07 3.38 7.40
C ILE A 44 1.13 2.28 6.35
N MET A 45 0.09 2.18 5.55
CA MET A 45 0.01 1.24 4.42
C MET A 45 0.19 2.00 3.13
N LEU A 46 1.21 1.65 2.36
CA LEU A 46 1.50 2.24 1.06
C LEU A 46 1.33 1.19 -0.03
N ALA A 47 0.60 1.52 -1.08
CA ALA A 47 0.47 0.65 -2.23
C ALA A 47 0.52 1.47 -3.52
N ASN A 48 1.43 1.11 -4.42
CA ASN A 48 1.59 1.74 -5.72
C ASN A 48 1.50 0.66 -6.80
N ILE A 49 0.28 0.24 -7.09
CA ILE A 49 -0.02 -0.80 -8.08
C ILE A 49 -1.24 -0.38 -8.92
N LEU A 50 -1.56 -1.16 -9.93
CA LEU A 50 -2.68 -0.86 -10.80
C LEU A 50 -4.03 -0.93 -10.07
N ALA A 51 -5.03 -0.22 -10.62
CA ALA A 51 -6.34 -0.06 -9.98
C ALA A 51 -7.07 -1.38 -9.73
N GLN A 52 -7.10 -2.29 -10.69
CA GLN A 52 -7.84 -3.55 -10.52
C GLN A 52 -7.26 -4.43 -9.39
N PRO A 53 -5.94 -4.66 -9.32
CA PRO A 53 -5.37 -5.33 -8.15
C PRO A 53 -5.65 -4.60 -6.84
N LEU A 54 -5.63 -3.25 -6.82
CA LEU A 54 -5.94 -2.49 -5.62
C LEU A 54 -7.35 -2.77 -5.11
N ILE A 55 -8.33 -2.82 -6.02
CA ILE A 55 -9.72 -3.10 -5.67
C ILE A 55 -9.84 -4.49 -5.04
N GLY A 56 -9.22 -5.49 -5.66
CA GLY A 56 -9.25 -6.86 -5.15
C GLY A 56 -8.55 -7.04 -3.82
N LEU A 57 -7.54 -6.22 -3.53
CA LEU A 57 -6.74 -6.31 -2.31
C LEU A 57 -7.30 -5.49 -1.15
N ALA A 58 -8.38 -4.74 -1.34
CA ALA A 58 -8.90 -3.84 -0.31
C ALA A 58 -9.14 -4.53 1.05
N PRO A 59 -9.82 -5.71 1.12
CA PRO A 59 -9.98 -6.37 2.40
C PRO A 59 -8.66 -6.78 3.03
N HIS A 60 -7.72 -7.25 2.23
CA HIS A 60 -6.42 -7.68 2.71
C HIS A 60 -5.61 -6.52 3.28
N LEU A 61 -5.51 -5.42 2.52
CA LEU A 61 -4.76 -4.24 2.98
C LEU A 61 -5.39 -3.64 4.23
N ALA A 62 -6.74 -3.65 4.31
CA ALA A 62 -7.43 -3.20 5.50
C ALA A 62 -7.06 -4.06 6.72
N SER A 63 -7.00 -5.38 6.56
CA SER A 63 -6.64 -6.30 7.64
C SER A 63 -5.19 -6.10 8.12
N ARG A 64 -4.34 -5.55 7.29
CA ARG A 64 -2.91 -5.32 7.59
C ARG A 64 -2.63 -3.88 8.02
N THR A 65 -3.65 -3.04 8.16
CA THR A 65 -3.52 -1.66 8.62
C THR A 65 -4.20 -1.54 9.98
N ARG A 66 -3.50 -1.01 10.97
CA ARG A 66 -4.08 -0.84 12.30
C ARG A 66 -5.18 0.22 12.30
N SER A 67 -6.08 0.13 13.27
CA SER A 67 -7.09 1.15 13.53
C SER A 67 -6.43 2.52 13.68
N GLY A 68 -6.93 3.53 12.97
CA GLY A 68 -6.33 4.87 12.98
C GLY A 68 -5.07 5.00 12.12
N GLY A 69 -4.61 3.93 11.49
CA GLY A 69 -3.45 3.96 10.59
C GLY A 69 -3.77 4.65 9.27
N ASP A 70 -2.73 5.12 8.59
CA ASP A 70 -2.85 5.84 7.34
C ASP A 70 -2.75 4.91 6.13
N LEU A 71 -3.50 5.23 5.09
CA LEU A 71 -3.47 4.55 3.80
C LEU A 71 -3.04 5.53 2.72
N VAL A 72 -2.12 5.10 1.86
CA VAL A 72 -1.74 5.88 0.67
C VAL A 72 -1.72 4.94 -0.53
N LEU A 73 -2.56 5.24 -1.52
CA LEU A 73 -2.66 4.49 -2.76
C LEU A 73 -2.23 5.36 -3.92
N SER A 74 -1.43 4.82 -4.83
CA SER A 74 -1.00 5.52 -6.04
C SER A 74 -0.95 4.55 -7.21
N GLY A 75 -0.62 5.04 -8.41
CA GLY A 75 -0.66 4.23 -9.63
C GLY A 75 -2.06 4.13 -10.23
N ILE A 76 -2.95 5.07 -9.88
CA ILE A 76 -4.35 5.08 -10.27
C ILE A 76 -4.57 6.19 -11.32
N LEU A 77 -5.29 5.89 -12.38
CA LEU A 77 -5.70 6.89 -13.36
C LEU A 77 -6.95 7.62 -12.86
N SER A 78 -7.13 8.88 -13.32
CA SER A 78 -8.24 9.72 -12.84
C SER A 78 -9.62 9.10 -13.07
N ASN A 79 -9.80 8.35 -14.15
CA ASN A 79 -11.08 7.69 -14.44
C ASN A 79 -11.33 6.43 -13.60
N GLN A 80 -10.35 6.00 -12.79
CA GLN A 80 -10.43 4.83 -11.93
C GLN A 80 -10.60 5.20 -10.46
N ALA A 81 -10.38 6.47 -10.11
CA ALA A 81 -10.29 6.89 -8.70
C ALA A 81 -11.55 6.56 -7.89
N ARG A 82 -12.73 6.82 -8.44
CA ARG A 82 -14.00 6.61 -7.73
C ARG A 82 -14.23 5.13 -7.41
N GLU A 83 -13.92 4.25 -8.35
CA GLU A 83 -14.08 2.82 -8.17
C GLU A 83 -13.13 2.29 -7.09
N VAL A 84 -11.87 2.75 -7.11
CA VAL A 84 -10.90 2.37 -6.08
C VAL A 84 -11.33 2.89 -4.71
N MET A 85 -11.74 4.16 -4.61
CA MET A 85 -12.22 4.74 -3.35
C MET A 85 -13.38 3.92 -2.76
N ALA A 86 -14.36 3.57 -3.59
CA ALA A 86 -15.52 2.79 -3.16
C ALA A 86 -15.10 1.44 -2.57
N ALA A 87 -14.07 0.81 -3.11
CA ALA A 87 -13.58 -0.47 -2.61
C ALA A 87 -12.98 -0.36 -1.20
N TYR A 88 -12.44 0.80 -0.83
CA TYR A 88 -11.79 1.02 0.46
C TYR A 88 -12.70 1.65 1.52
N GLU A 89 -13.78 2.30 1.12
CA GLU A 89 -14.71 2.98 2.02
C GLU A 89 -15.26 2.11 3.17
N PRO A 90 -15.48 0.79 3.02
CA PRO A 90 -15.91 -0.02 4.15
C PRO A 90 -14.96 -0.02 5.35
N TRP A 91 -13.67 0.23 5.11
CA TRP A 91 -12.65 0.15 6.18
C TRP A 91 -11.89 1.44 6.41
N PHE A 92 -11.99 2.42 5.50
CA PHE A 92 -11.21 3.66 5.58
C PHE A 92 -12.10 4.87 5.37
N VAL A 93 -11.79 5.94 6.10
CA VAL A 93 -12.33 7.26 5.81
C VAL A 93 -11.40 7.86 4.75
N MET A 94 -11.91 8.01 3.53
CA MET A 94 -11.12 8.45 2.39
C MET A 94 -11.17 9.97 2.26
N ASP A 95 -9.99 10.57 2.01
CA ASP A 95 -9.87 12.00 1.70
C ASP A 95 -10.17 12.28 0.24
N GLU A 96 -10.30 13.57 -0.13
CA GLU A 96 -10.48 13.97 -1.51
C GLU A 96 -9.26 13.51 -2.34
N PRO A 97 -9.47 12.97 -3.55
CA PRO A 97 -8.36 12.56 -4.40
C PRO A 97 -7.45 13.72 -4.75
N GLU A 98 -6.14 13.47 -4.78
CA GLU A 98 -5.16 14.43 -5.26
C GLU A 98 -4.72 14.02 -6.66
N GLN A 99 -4.86 14.93 -7.62
CA GLN A 99 -4.54 14.67 -9.01
C GLN A 99 -3.26 15.38 -9.43
N ARG A 100 -2.39 14.64 -10.11
CA ARG A 100 -1.19 15.19 -10.75
C ARG A 100 -1.12 14.64 -12.16
N GLU A 101 -1.40 15.48 -13.16
CA GLU A 101 -1.59 15.09 -14.54
C GLU A 101 -2.74 14.06 -14.63
N GLU A 102 -2.52 12.88 -15.22
CA GLU A 102 -3.53 11.81 -15.28
C GLU A 102 -3.50 10.87 -14.06
N TRP A 103 -2.54 11.06 -13.14
CA TRP A 103 -2.35 10.19 -11.97
C TRP A 103 -3.04 10.73 -10.74
N ILE A 104 -3.61 9.81 -9.97
CA ILE A 104 -4.31 10.12 -8.73
C ILE A 104 -3.60 9.45 -7.55
N ARG A 105 -3.49 10.20 -6.45
CA ARG A 105 -3.13 9.66 -5.15
C ARG A 105 -4.36 9.70 -4.26
N LEU A 106 -4.67 8.56 -3.65
CA LEU A 106 -5.75 8.45 -2.69
C LEU A 106 -5.15 8.25 -1.31
N THR A 107 -5.67 8.99 -0.33
CA THR A 107 -5.26 8.84 1.07
C THR A 107 -6.49 8.61 1.92
N GLY A 108 -6.29 7.96 3.06
CA GLY A 108 -7.37 7.69 3.99
C GLY A 108 -6.84 7.28 5.34
N ARG A 109 -7.76 7.06 6.27
CA ARG A 109 -7.46 6.61 7.63
C ARG A 109 -8.32 5.41 7.96
N ARG A 110 -7.68 4.38 8.52
CA ARG A 110 -8.36 3.16 8.92
C ARG A 110 -9.36 3.46 10.04
N ASN A 111 -10.63 3.11 9.83
CA ASN A 111 -11.64 3.25 10.87
C ASN A 111 -11.51 2.11 11.91
N ASP A 112 -12.42 2.05 12.88
CA ASP A 112 -12.35 1.11 14.00
C ASP A 112 -12.94 -0.29 13.70
N ARG A 113 -13.29 -0.55 12.46
CA ARG A 113 -13.84 -1.85 12.07
C ARG A 113 -12.78 -2.92 11.96
#